data_02002497aa70f40e96e850391550c550
#
_entry.id   02002497aa70f40e96e850391550c550
#
_cell.length_a   1.000
_cell.length_b   1.000
_cell.length_c   1.000
_cell.angle_alpha   90.00
_cell.angle_beta   90.00
_cell.angle_gamma   90.00
#
_symmetry.space_group_name_H-M   'P 1'
#
loop_
_entity.id
_entity.type
_entity.pdbx_description
1 polymer ?
#
loop_
_entity_poly.entity_id
_entity_poly.type
_entity_poly.pdbx_seq_one_letter_code
_entity_poly.pdbx_strand_id
1 'polypeptide(L)'
;MPPEYFPKRHIIAQRQVDALRALLRALTPANPFYTAKYDTARSPGKVSHLGDFYEGFPFTTKAELVADQAANPPYGTNLTFPLDRYARCHQTSGTSGVPLRWLDTQESWDWMADNWQTILRAAGVASSDTIFFAFSFGPFIGFWLAFEAGVRLGCRCLPGGGMSSAARLRAILDHRATVLCCTPTYALHLAEVAAAEGIALTDSPVKILIVAGEPGGSIPTTRARLESLWPGVRVFDHHGMTETGPVTYECPVRPRVLHVLENAYVAEIIHPETGAHVPTGETGELVLSTLGRLGSPLLRYRTGD
;
A
#
# COMPACT_ATOMS: atom_id res chain seq x y z
N MET A 1 -15.21 9.29 11.17
CA MET A 1 -15.85 8.42 12.18
C MET A 1 -15.53 9.00 13.57
N PRO A 2 -16.49 9.11 14.48
CA PRO A 2 -16.22 9.52 15.85
C PRO A 2 -15.24 8.56 16.56
N PRO A 3 -14.46 9.00 17.56
CA PRO A 3 -13.46 8.18 18.27
C PRO A 3 -14.01 6.87 18.88
N GLU A 4 -15.27 6.84 19.21
CA GLU A 4 -15.97 5.67 19.78
C GLU A 4 -16.12 4.49 18.81
N TYR A 5 -15.90 4.70 17.50
CA TYR A 5 -15.94 3.63 16.47
C TYR A 5 -14.60 2.91 16.27
N PHE A 6 -13.51 3.40 16.86
CA PHE A 6 -12.25 2.69 16.79
C PHE A 6 -12.18 1.59 17.84
N PRO A 7 -11.83 0.35 17.47
CA PRO A 7 -11.66 -0.72 18.44
C PRO A 7 -10.61 -0.34 19.49
N LYS A 8 -10.83 -0.76 20.74
CA LYS A 8 -9.85 -0.58 21.81
C LYS A 8 -8.53 -1.29 21.45
N ARG A 9 -7.39 -0.73 21.85
CA ARG A 9 -6.05 -1.23 21.48
C ARG A 9 -5.87 -2.74 21.73
N HIS A 10 -6.35 -3.24 22.86
CA HIS A 10 -6.25 -4.68 23.18
C HIS A 10 -7.05 -5.57 22.20
N ILE A 11 -8.17 -5.06 21.64
CA ILE A 11 -8.96 -5.80 20.64
C ILE A 11 -8.19 -5.88 19.32
N ILE A 12 -7.55 -4.77 18.93
CA ILE A 12 -6.70 -4.75 17.73
C ILE A 12 -5.54 -5.74 17.90
N ALA A 13 -4.82 -5.66 19.02
CA ALA A 13 -3.69 -6.54 19.32
C ALA A 13 -4.11 -8.01 19.32
N GLN A 14 -5.26 -8.36 19.91
CA GLN A 14 -5.76 -9.73 19.90
C GLN A 14 -6.05 -10.22 18.47
N ARG A 15 -6.71 -9.41 17.65
CA ARG A 15 -6.98 -9.73 16.23
C ARG A 15 -5.69 -9.93 15.44
N GLN A 16 -4.69 -9.08 15.68
CA GLN A 16 -3.37 -9.20 15.04
C GLN A 16 -2.68 -10.50 15.44
N VAL A 17 -2.70 -10.87 16.73
CA VAL A 17 -2.13 -12.15 17.22
C VAL A 17 -2.84 -13.34 16.60
N ASP A 18 -4.17 -13.34 16.53
CA ASP A 18 -4.94 -14.44 15.95
C ASP A 18 -4.67 -14.60 14.45
N ALA A 19 -4.63 -13.50 13.70
CA ALA A 19 -4.29 -13.49 12.28
C ALA A 19 -2.83 -13.92 12.04
N LEU A 20 -1.89 -13.45 12.87
CA LEU A 20 -0.49 -13.84 12.81
C LEU A 20 -0.30 -15.34 13.08
N ARG A 21 -0.97 -15.89 14.08
CA ARG A 21 -0.97 -17.35 14.34
C ARG A 21 -1.50 -18.15 13.16
N ALA A 22 -2.59 -17.69 12.53
CA ALA A 22 -3.14 -18.34 11.34
C ALA A 22 -2.15 -18.30 10.18
N LEU A 23 -1.52 -17.15 9.93
CA LEU A 23 -0.48 -16.96 8.94
C LEU A 23 0.71 -17.90 9.18
N LEU A 24 1.27 -17.90 10.39
CA LEU A 24 2.43 -18.75 10.73
C LEU A 24 2.14 -20.24 10.55
N ARG A 25 0.92 -20.70 10.87
CA ARG A 25 0.51 -22.10 10.59
C ARG A 25 0.43 -22.40 9.10
N ALA A 26 -0.05 -21.45 8.31
CA ALA A 26 -0.14 -21.61 6.85
C ALA A 26 1.25 -21.64 6.19
N LEU A 27 2.22 -20.92 6.74
CA LEU A 27 3.57 -20.84 6.18
C LEU A 27 4.44 -22.08 6.47
N THR A 28 4.21 -22.77 7.57
CA THR A 28 5.07 -23.88 8.00
C THR A 28 4.37 -25.22 7.80
N PRO A 29 4.89 -26.15 6.96
CA PRO A 29 6.13 -26.07 6.16
C PRO A 29 5.94 -25.56 4.72
N ALA A 30 4.80 -24.99 4.38
CA ALA A 30 4.38 -24.74 2.99
C ALA A 30 5.21 -23.66 2.27
N ASN A 31 5.76 -22.67 3.00
CA ASN A 31 6.58 -21.61 2.42
C ASN A 31 8.07 -21.90 2.64
N PRO A 32 8.83 -22.30 1.61
CA PRO A 32 10.24 -22.70 1.79
C PRO A 32 11.13 -21.59 2.32
N PHE A 33 10.91 -20.31 1.90
CA PHE A 33 11.69 -19.17 2.38
C PHE A 33 11.60 -19.02 3.91
N TYR A 34 10.37 -19.03 4.44
CA TYR A 34 10.16 -18.88 5.89
C TYR A 34 10.45 -20.17 6.65
N THR A 35 10.26 -21.34 6.04
CA THR A 35 10.65 -22.62 6.66
C THR A 35 12.16 -22.70 6.86
N ALA A 36 12.95 -22.23 5.90
CA ALA A 36 14.41 -22.17 6.03
C ALA A 36 14.87 -21.08 7.03
N LYS A 37 14.12 -19.96 7.10
CA LYS A 37 14.46 -18.82 7.95
C LYS A 37 14.14 -19.05 9.41
N TYR A 38 13.08 -19.81 9.71
CA TYR A 38 12.61 -20.02 11.06
C TYR A 38 12.99 -21.41 11.58
N ASP A 39 13.69 -21.43 12.72
CA ASP A 39 13.94 -22.67 13.43
C ASP A 39 12.60 -23.31 13.87
N THR A 40 12.47 -24.62 13.72
CA THR A 40 11.31 -25.41 14.14
C THR A 40 10.96 -25.26 15.62
N ALA A 41 11.91 -24.79 16.45
CA ALA A 41 11.67 -24.44 17.86
C ALA A 41 10.75 -23.23 18.04
N ARG A 42 10.54 -22.41 17.00
CA ARG A 42 9.69 -21.21 17.02
C ARG A 42 8.29 -21.53 16.47
N SER A 43 7.58 -22.39 17.18
CA SER A 43 6.25 -22.84 16.81
C SER A 43 5.21 -21.71 16.80
N PRO A 44 4.31 -21.64 15.82
CA PRO A 44 3.17 -20.71 15.79
C PRO A 44 2.33 -20.70 17.08
N GLY A 45 2.27 -21.83 17.79
CA GLY A 45 1.56 -21.96 19.06
C GLY A 45 2.19 -21.24 20.26
N LYS A 46 3.44 -20.78 20.12
CA LYS A 46 4.16 -20.04 21.18
C LYS A 46 3.90 -18.53 21.15
N VAL A 47 3.27 -17.98 20.12
CA VAL A 47 2.95 -16.56 20.04
C VAL A 47 1.68 -16.30 20.84
N SER A 48 1.78 -15.82 22.06
CA SER A 48 0.65 -15.47 22.94
C SER A 48 0.27 -13.99 22.83
N HIS A 49 1.25 -13.14 22.58
CA HIS A 49 1.12 -11.71 22.35
C HIS A 49 2.16 -11.25 21.32
N LEU A 50 2.06 -10.01 20.83
CA LEU A 50 2.96 -9.48 19.80
C LEU A 50 4.43 -9.44 20.25
N GLY A 51 4.70 -9.28 21.56
CA GLY A 51 6.06 -9.33 22.10
C GLY A 51 6.77 -10.66 21.79
N ASP A 52 6.08 -11.79 21.96
CA ASP A 52 6.65 -13.11 21.61
C ASP A 52 7.08 -13.18 20.12
N PHE A 53 6.31 -12.51 19.26
CA PHE A 53 6.63 -12.43 17.84
C PHE A 53 7.84 -11.53 17.59
N TYR A 54 7.90 -10.37 18.21
CA TYR A 54 9.00 -9.43 18.05
C TYR A 54 10.35 -10.00 18.54
N GLU A 55 10.34 -10.73 19.64
CA GLU A 55 11.54 -11.36 20.21
C GLU A 55 11.91 -12.66 19.48
N GLY A 56 10.88 -13.41 19.07
CA GLY A 56 11.06 -14.76 18.52
C GLY A 56 11.39 -14.83 17.04
N PHE A 57 11.07 -13.82 16.23
CA PHE A 57 11.18 -13.90 14.77
C PHE A 57 12.16 -12.88 14.22
N PRO A 58 13.10 -13.28 13.33
CA PRO A 58 14.05 -12.37 12.73
C PRO A 58 13.40 -11.44 11.71
N PHE A 59 14.03 -10.30 11.46
CA PHE A 59 13.63 -9.40 10.37
C PHE A 59 13.80 -10.05 9.00
N THR A 60 12.96 -9.65 8.06
CA THR A 60 13.14 -9.92 6.64
C THR A 60 13.62 -8.65 5.95
N THR A 61 14.61 -8.76 5.07
CA THR A 61 15.19 -7.64 4.34
C THR A 61 14.97 -7.78 2.83
N LYS A 62 15.00 -6.66 2.13
CA LYS A 62 14.95 -6.67 0.66
C LYS A 62 16.13 -7.43 0.06
N ALA A 63 17.31 -7.33 0.67
CA ALA A 63 18.52 -8.04 0.22
C ALA A 63 18.33 -9.57 0.27
N GLU A 64 17.70 -10.09 1.31
CA GLU A 64 17.40 -11.54 1.40
C GLU A 64 16.45 -11.99 0.29
N LEU A 65 15.41 -11.20 0.00
CA LEU A 65 14.46 -11.52 -1.08
C LEU A 65 15.11 -11.46 -2.46
N VAL A 66 15.99 -10.49 -2.69
CA VAL A 66 16.78 -10.40 -3.94
C VAL A 66 17.70 -11.60 -4.09
N ALA A 67 18.41 -11.98 -3.02
CA ALA A 67 19.31 -13.14 -3.02
C ALA A 67 18.52 -14.45 -3.26
N ASP A 68 17.37 -14.60 -2.62
CA ASP A 68 16.48 -15.75 -2.83
C ASP A 68 16.00 -15.85 -4.28
N GLN A 69 15.53 -14.74 -4.89
CA GLN A 69 15.10 -14.75 -6.28
C GLN A 69 16.25 -14.99 -7.27
N ALA A 70 17.45 -14.54 -6.95
CA ALA A 70 18.65 -14.81 -7.76
C ALA A 70 19.06 -16.30 -7.68
N ALA A 71 18.97 -16.91 -6.50
CA ALA A 71 19.28 -18.32 -6.31
C ALA A 71 18.19 -19.26 -6.85
N ASN A 72 16.94 -18.82 -6.87
CA ASN A 72 15.77 -19.60 -7.25
C ASN A 72 14.91 -18.85 -8.30
N PRO A 73 15.43 -18.64 -9.53
CA PRO A 73 14.69 -17.91 -10.55
C PRO A 73 13.47 -18.70 -11.06
N PRO A 74 12.42 -18.03 -11.53
CA PRO A 74 12.32 -16.55 -11.69
C PRO A 74 11.72 -15.82 -10.48
N TYR A 75 11.14 -16.49 -9.47
CA TYR A 75 10.30 -15.88 -8.46
C TYR A 75 10.78 -16.05 -7.02
N GLY A 76 11.87 -16.79 -6.79
CA GLY A 76 12.33 -17.14 -5.44
C GLY A 76 11.48 -18.23 -4.77
N THR A 77 11.69 -18.39 -3.48
CA THR A 77 11.04 -19.43 -2.66
C THR A 77 10.00 -18.87 -1.69
N ASN A 78 9.79 -17.53 -1.66
CA ASN A 78 8.73 -16.92 -0.83
C ASN A 78 7.35 -17.13 -1.46
N LEU A 79 7.01 -18.39 -1.70
CA LEU A 79 5.74 -18.83 -2.29
C LEU A 79 5.12 -19.91 -1.39
N THR A 80 3.90 -19.64 -0.89
CA THR A 80 3.20 -20.56 0.02
C THR A 80 2.44 -21.67 -0.71
N PHE A 81 2.07 -21.41 -1.96
CA PHE A 81 1.26 -22.30 -2.79
C PHE A 81 1.99 -22.72 -4.07
N PRO A 82 1.55 -23.76 -4.78
CA PRO A 82 2.01 -24.07 -6.13
C PRO A 82 1.77 -22.92 -7.10
N LEU A 83 2.62 -22.78 -8.13
CA LEU A 83 2.61 -21.62 -9.06
C LEU A 83 1.27 -21.44 -9.80
N ASP A 84 0.53 -22.49 -10.06
CA ASP A 84 -0.78 -22.45 -10.70
C ASP A 84 -1.87 -21.73 -9.88
N ARG A 85 -1.63 -21.49 -8.59
CA ARG A 85 -2.50 -20.70 -7.73
C ARG A 85 -2.29 -19.18 -7.86
N TYR A 86 -1.20 -18.75 -8.49
CA TYR A 86 -0.85 -17.33 -8.61
C TYR A 86 -1.37 -16.77 -9.94
N ALA A 87 -2.24 -15.79 -9.84
CA ALA A 87 -2.92 -15.20 -10.99
C ALA A 87 -2.35 -13.83 -11.40
N ARG A 88 -1.49 -13.23 -10.54
CA ARG A 88 -0.93 -11.89 -10.80
C ARG A 88 0.56 -11.85 -10.53
N CYS A 89 1.27 -11.10 -11.37
CA CYS A 89 2.70 -10.84 -11.21
C CYS A 89 2.95 -9.34 -11.36
N HIS A 90 3.55 -8.75 -10.34
CA HIS A 90 4.04 -7.38 -10.37
C HIS A 90 5.53 -7.36 -10.04
N GLN A 91 6.20 -6.24 -10.29
CA GLN A 91 7.60 -6.07 -9.93
C GLN A 91 7.84 -4.68 -9.33
N THR A 92 8.89 -4.58 -8.53
CA THR A 92 9.34 -3.28 -8.01
C THR A 92 10.02 -2.47 -9.12
N SER A 93 10.18 -1.15 -8.93
CA SER A 93 10.83 -0.26 -9.90
C SER A 93 12.30 -0.59 -10.16
N GLY A 94 12.96 -1.32 -9.25
CA GLY A 94 14.36 -1.68 -9.39
C GLY A 94 15.35 -0.52 -9.27
N THR A 95 14.97 0.60 -8.67
CA THR A 95 15.81 1.78 -8.48
C THR A 95 17.13 1.48 -7.74
N SER A 96 17.17 0.41 -6.94
CA SER A 96 18.35 -0.05 -6.22
C SER A 96 19.03 -1.29 -6.82
N GLY A 97 18.69 -1.68 -8.07
CA GLY A 97 19.26 -2.86 -8.72
C GLY A 97 18.23 -3.71 -9.46
N VAL A 98 18.24 -5.04 -9.22
CA VAL A 98 17.33 -5.99 -9.88
C VAL A 98 15.91 -5.84 -9.30
N PRO A 99 14.86 -5.67 -10.15
CA PRO A 99 13.48 -5.63 -9.69
C PRO A 99 13.08 -6.94 -9.01
N LEU A 100 12.45 -6.86 -7.82
CA LEU A 100 11.78 -8.00 -7.22
C LEU A 100 10.48 -8.29 -7.96
N ARG A 101 10.25 -9.55 -8.29
CA ARG A 101 9.00 -10.05 -8.85
C ARG A 101 8.12 -10.53 -7.70
N TRP A 102 6.86 -10.11 -7.73
CA TRP A 102 5.92 -10.42 -6.67
C TRP A 102 4.69 -11.09 -7.24
N LEU A 103 4.40 -12.27 -6.74
CA LEU A 103 3.25 -13.06 -7.19
C LEU A 103 2.12 -12.99 -6.16
N ASP A 104 0.89 -12.88 -6.65
CA ASP A 104 -0.31 -12.88 -5.81
C ASP A 104 -1.31 -13.94 -6.27
N THR A 105 -1.84 -14.67 -5.31
CA THR A 105 -3.05 -15.47 -5.50
C THR A 105 -4.28 -14.56 -5.55
N GLN A 106 -5.40 -15.08 -6.02
CA GLN A 106 -6.64 -14.29 -6.04
C GLN A 106 -7.06 -13.86 -4.63
N GLU A 107 -6.90 -14.73 -3.64
CA GLU A 107 -7.23 -14.43 -2.24
C GLU A 107 -6.35 -13.31 -1.67
N SER A 108 -5.03 -13.34 -1.94
CA SER A 108 -4.10 -12.26 -1.54
C SER A 108 -4.46 -10.93 -2.20
N TRP A 109 -4.84 -10.98 -3.48
CA TRP A 109 -5.27 -9.80 -4.23
C TRP A 109 -6.58 -9.22 -3.69
N ASP A 110 -7.55 -10.08 -3.40
CA ASP A 110 -8.84 -9.66 -2.84
C ASP A 110 -8.67 -9.00 -1.47
N TRP A 111 -7.82 -9.58 -0.61
CA TRP A 111 -7.47 -8.98 0.67
C TRP A 111 -6.84 -7.57 0.51
N MET A 112 -5.93 -7.38 -0.45
CA MET A 112 -5.36 -6.05 -0.71
C MET A 112 -6.40 -5.08 -1.29
N ALA A 113 -7.30 -5.56 -2.15
CA ALA A 113 -8.37 -4.73 -2.70
C ALA A 113 -9.36 -4.26 -1.62
N ASP A 114 -9.66 -5.09 -0.62
CA ASP A 114 -10.49 -4.71 0.53
C ASP A 114 -9.81 -3.64 1.40
N ASN A 115 -8.48 -3.73 1.55
CA ASN A 115 -7.70 -2.68 2.20
C ASN A 115 -7.78 -1.35 1.41
N TRP A 116 -7.70 -1.40 0.07
CA TRP A 116 -7.90 -0.22 -0.77
C TRP A 116 -9.31 0.36 -0.68
N GLN A 117 -10.35 -0.47 -0.54
CA GLN A 117 -11.69 0.05 -0.28
C GLN A 117 -11.76 0.84 1.03
N THR A 118 -11.03 0.41 2.06
CA THR A 118 -10.91 1.15 3.32
C THR A 118 -10.28 2.52 3.09
N ILE A 119 -9.21 2.60 2.28
CA ILE A 119 -8.55 3.86 1.91
C ILE A 119 -9.52 4.77 1.15
N LEU A 120 -10.21 4.26 0.13
CA LEU A 120 -11.17 5.02 -0.65
C LEU A 120 -12.30 5.59 0.22
N ARG A 121 -12.87 4.78 1.13
CA ARG A 121 -13.90 5.23 2.08
C ARG A 121 -13.35 6.27 3.05
N ALA A 122 -12.13 6.12 3.56
CA ALA A 122 -11.49 7.13 4.41
C ALA A 122 -11.25 8.45 3.67
N ALA A 123 -10.93 8.37 2.37
CA ALA A 123 -10.86 9.53 1.49
C ALA A 123 -12.22 10.17 1.21
N GLY A 124 -13.33 9.55 1.60
CA GLY A 124 -14.70 10.03 1.36
C GLY A 124 -15.24 9.69 -0.03
N VAL A 125 -14.63 8.73 -0.71
CA VAL A 125 -15.10 8.24 -2.01
C VAL A 125 -16.35 7.38 -1.82
N ALA A 126 -17.37 7.62 -2.63
CA ALA A 126 -18.64 6.92 -2.67
C ALA A 126 -18.88 6.28 -4.05
N SER A 127 -19.84 5.36 -4.14
CA SER A 127 -20.18 4.68 -5.40
C SER A 127 -20.66 5.61 -6.51
N SER A 128 -21.11 6.83 -6.17
CA SER A 128 -21.50 7.86 -7.13
C SER A 128 -20.30 8.56 -7.79
N ASP A 129 -19.09 8.40 -7.26
CA ASP A 129 -17.90 9.07 -7.78
C ASP A 129 -17.39 8.44 -9.08
N THR A 130 -16.72 9.28 -9.85
CA THR A 130 -15.95 8.88 -11.03
C THR A 130 -14.48 9.08 -10.71
N ILE A 131 -13.69 7.99 -10.72
CA ILE A 131 -12.27 8.00 -10.39
C ILE A 131 -11.45 7.95 -11.68
N PHE A 132 -10.59 8.93 -11.90
CA PHE A 132 -9.61 8.91 -12.97
C PHE A 132 -8.24 8.46 -12.43
N PHE A 133 -7.69 7.42 -13.01
CA PHE A 133 -6.36 6.89 -12.65
C PHE A 133 -5.31 7.36 -13.66
N ALA A 134 -4.63 8.45 -13.33
CA ALA A 134 -3.53 9.00 -14.14
C ALA A 134 -2.23 8.20 -13.93
N PHE A 135 -2.26 6.92 -14.31
CA PHE A 135 -1.24 5.91 -14.08
C PHE A 135 -0.97 5.14 -15.37
N SER A 136 0.23 4.57 -15.51
CA SER A 136 0.64 3.86 -16.73
C SER A 136 0.05 2.46 -16.87
N PHE A 137 -0.38 1.85 -15.77
CA PHE A 137 -0.82 0.44 -15.70
C PHE A 137 0.25 -0.54 -16.22
N GLY A 138 1.53 -0.24 -15.92
CA GLY A 138 2.66 -1.10 -16.22
C GLY A 138 2.83 -2.26 -15.23
N PRO A 139 4.03 -2.87 -15.14
CA PRO A 139 4.28 -4.04 -14.31
C PRO A 139 4.32 -3.74 -12.81
N PHE A 140 4.19 -2.49 -12.41
CA PHE A 140 4.15 -2.07 -11.00
C PHE A 140 2.75 -2.25 -10.43
N ILE A 141 2.65 -2.62 -9.15
CA ILE A 141 1.35 -2.77 -8.50
C ILE A 141 0.56 -1.46 -8.51
N GLY A 142 1.21 -0.33 -8.18
CA GLY A 142 0.68 1.03 -8.27
C GLY A 142 -0.81 1.14 -7.99
N PHE A 143 -1.54 1.78 -8.90
CA PHE A 143 -2.98 1.94 -8.78
C PHE A 143 -3.83 0.80 -9.37
N TRP A 144 -3.25 -0.34 -9.77
CA TRP A 144 -4.03 -1.51 -10.19
C TRP A 144 -5.05 -1.94 -9.13
N LEU A 145 -4.58 -2.05 -7.87
CA LEU A 145 -5.45 -2.38 -6.74
C LEU A 145 -6.50 -1.31 -6.47
N ALA A 146 -6.12 -0.03 -6.56
CA ALA A 146 -7.05 1.08 -6.38
C ALA A 146 -8.15 1.08 -7.45
N PHE A 147 -7.78 0.76 -8.70
CA PHE A 147 -8.73 0.63 -9.80
C PHE A 147 -9.75 -0.48 -9.53
N GLU A 148 -9.29 -1.69 -9.21
CA GLU A 148 -10.18 -2.80 -8.90
C GLU A 148 -11.02 -2.54 -7.63
N ALA A 149 -10.43 -1.92 -6.62
CA ALA A 149 -11.17 -1.55 -5.40
C ALA A 149 -12.25 -0.49 -5.67
N GLY A 150 -11.98 0.48 -6.55
CA GLY A 150 -12.97 1.45 -7.00
C GLY A 150 -14.14 0.80 -7.74
N VAL A 151 -13.84 -0.14 -8.63
CA VAL A 151 -14.88 -0.94 -9.33
C VAL A 151 -15.72 -1.73 -8.33
N ARG A 152 -15.09 -2.40 -7.36
CA ARG A 152 -15.79 -3.14 -6.29
C ARG A 152 -16.64 -2.24 -5.39
N LEU A 153 -16.24 -0.98 -5.21
CA LEU A 153 -17.01 0.02 -4.46
C LEU A 153 -18.22 0.54 -5.26
N GLY A 154 -18.29 0.23 -6.56
CA GLY A 154 -19.35 0.68 -7.47
C GLY A 154 -19.07 2.01 -8.16
N CYS A 155 -17.84 2.54 -8.07
CA CYS A 155 -17.42 3.76 -8.75
C CYS A 155 -17.26 3.55 -10.26
N ARG A 156 -17.43 4.61 -11.04
CA ARG A 156 -16.94 4.62 -12.43
C ARG A 156 -15.44 4.85 -12.42
N CYS A 157 -14.67 3.90 -12.93
CA CYS A 157 -13.21 3.92 -12.94
C CYS A 157 -12.69 4.10 -14.36
N LEU A 158 -11.87 5.13 -14.58
CA LEU A 158 -11.32 5.51 -15.88
C LEU A 158 -9.80 5.30 -15.87
N PRO A 159 -9.26 4.34 -16.65
CA PRO A 159 -7.83 4.13 -16.76
C PRO A 159 -7.20 5.16 -17.70
N GLY A 160 -6.21 5.91 -17.22
CA GLY A 160 -5.48 6.91 -17.99
C GLY A 160 -4.18 6.38 -18.63
N GLY A 161 -3.98 5.05 -18.68
CA GLY A 161 -2.79 4.44 -19.26
C GLY A 161 -2.62 4.76 -20.73
N GLY A 162 -1.37 5.04 -21.18
CA GLY A 162 -1.06 5.34 -22.58
C GLY A 162 -1.51 6.72 -23.09
N MET A 163 -2.23 7.50 -22.29
CA MET A 163 -2.69 8.85 -22.67
C MET A 163 -1.61 9.90 -22.41
N SER A 164 -1.53 10.93 -23.26
CA SER A 164 -0.73 12.13 -22.96
C SER A 164 -1.35 12.93 -21.79
N SER A 165 -0.57 13.79 -21.14
CA SER A 165 -1.05 14.61 -20.03
C SER A 165 -2.22 15.52 -20.45
N ALA A 166 -2.16 16.13 -21.62
CA ALA A 166 -3.27 16.92 -22.18
C ALA A 166 -4.53 16.09 -22.43
N ALA A 167 -4.37 14.86 -22.96
CA ALA A 167 -5.51 13.96 -23.17
C ALA A 167 -6.12 13.50 -21.85
N ARG A 168 -5.31 13.26 -20.81
CA ARG A 168 -5.80 12.93 -19.46
C ARG A 168 -6.62 14.09 -18.88
N LEU A 169 -6.14 15.33 -19.01
CA LEU A 169 -6.87 16.51 -18.53
C LEU A 169 -8.24 16.65 -19.21
N ARG A 170 -8.26 16.52 -20.55
CA ARG A 170 -9.53 16.54 -21.30
C ARG A 170 -10.46 15.41 -20.85
N ALA A 171 -9.96 14.19 -20.67
CA ALA A 171 -10.77 13.07 -20.21
C ALA A 171 -11.31 13.29 -18.77
N ILE A 172 -10.53 13.90 -17.87
CA ILE A 172 -11.00 14.28 -16.52
C ILE A 172 -12.21 15.21 -16.61
N LEU A 173 -12.17 16.21 -17.49
CA LEU A 173 -13.26 17.16 -17.70
C LEU A 173 -14.46 16.50 -18.39
N ASP A 174 -14.25 15.83 -19.52
CA ASP A 174 -15.30 15.22 -20.36
C ASP A 174 -16.10 14.16 -19.60
N HIS A 175 -15.41 13.32 -18.81
CA HIS A 175 -16.04 12.29 -18.00
C HIS A 175 -16.46 12.78 -16.61
N ARG A 176 -16.24 14.06 -16.30
CA ARG A 176 -16.59 14.68 -15.01
C ARG A 176 -16.02 13.89 -13.82
N ALA A 177 -14.74 13.52 -13.90
CA ALA A 177 -14.08 12.77 -12.84
C ALA A 177 -14.05 13.59 -11.53
N THR A 178 -14.53 13.01 -10.44
CA THR A 178 -14.60 13.66 -9.13
C THR A 178 -13.42 13.31 -8.22
N VAL A 179 -12.69 12.23 -8.57
CA VAL A 179 -11.51 11.75 -7.86
C VAL A 179 -10.38 11.54 -8.87
N LEU A 180 -9.20 12.04 -8.54
CA LEU A 180 -7.97 11.81 -9.32
C LEU A 180 -6.97 11.02 -8.48
N CYS A 181 -6.47 9.89 -9.03
CA CYS A 181 -5.39 9.10 -8.43
C CYS A 181 -4.13 9.25 -9.28
N CYS A 182 -3.05 9.73 -8.68
CA CYS A 182 -1.73 9.88 -9.33
C CYS A 182 -0.61 10.05 -8.28
N THR A 183 0.64 10.25 -8.72
CA THR A 183 1.72 10.67 -7.82
C THR A 183 1.65 12.18 -7.56
N PRO A 184 2.18 12.68 -6.43
CA PRO A 184 2.22 14.12 -6.13
C PRO A 184 2.88 14.94 -7.25
N THR A 185 4.05 14.50 -7.73
CA THR A 185 4.76 15.22 -8.81
C THR A 185 3.97 15.22 -10.12
N TYR A 186 3.24 14.13 -10.40
CA TYR A 186 2.42 14.07 -11.60
C TYR A 186 1.19 15.00 -11.52
N ALA A 187 0.61 15.17 -10.34
CA ALA A 187 -0.47 16.14 -10.14
C ALA A 187 -0.01 17.59 -10.35
N LEU A 188 1.22 17.92 -9.94
CA LEU A 188 1.85 19.21 -10.23
C LEU A 188 2.07 19.37 -11.74
N HIS A 189 2.62 18.37 -12.39
CA HIS A 189 2.83 18.36 -13.84
C HIS A 189 1.54 18.52 -14.64
N LEU A 190 0.46 17.85 -14.23
CA LEU A 190 -0.85 18.04 -14.87
C LEU A 190 -1.35 19.49 -14.78
N ALA A 191 -1.11 20.15 -13.65
CA ALA A 191 -1.48 21.57 -13.50
C ALA A 191 -0.65 22.49 -14.40
N GLU A 192 0.65 22.21 -14.58
CA GLU A 192 1.51 22.92 -15.52
C GLU A 192 1.04 22.73 -16.97
N VAL A 193 0.70 21.50 -17.35
CA VAL A 193 0.16 21.22 -18.68
C VAL A 193 -1.19 21.89 -18.89
N ALA A 194 -2.06 21.91 -17.86
CA ALA A 194 -3.33 22.62 -17.94
C ALA A 194 -3.15 24.10 -18.25
N ALA A 195 -2.19 24.76 -17.56
CA ALA A 195 -1.87 26.15 -17.81
C ALA A 195 -1.32 26.38 -19.23
N ALA A 196 -0.45 25.50 -19.71
CA ALA A 196 0.13 25.58 -21.06
C ALA A 196 -0.91 25.36 -22.18
N GLU A 197 -1.90 24.49 -21.94
CA GLU A 197 -2.98 24.14 -22.88
C GLU A 197 -4.20 25.10 -22.76
N GLY A 198 -4.17 26.05 -21.85
CA GLY A 198 -5.31 26.96 -21.59
C GLY A 198 -6.52 26.25 -20.96
N ILE A 199 -6.30 25.13 -20.26
CA ILE A 199 -7.35 24.38 -19.55
C ILE A 199 -7.51 24.97 -18.15
N ALA A 200 -8.71 25.49 -17.84
CA ALA A 200 -9.00 26.05 -16.54
C ALA A 200 -9.30 24.92 -15.52
N LEU A 201 -8.40 24.66 -14.58
CA LEU A 201 -8.62 23.67 -13.50
C LEU A 201 -9.74 24.09 -12.53
N THR A 202 -10.15 25.34 -12.52
CA THR A 202 -11.36 25.83 -11.83
C THR A 202 -12.63 25.17 -12.33
N ASP A 203 -12.65 24.70 -13.58
CA ASP A 203 -13.80 24.02 -14.17
C ASP A 203 -13.76 22.51 -13.93
N SER A 204 -12.68 22.01 -13.33
CA SER A 204 -12.52 20.60 -13.02
C SER A 204 -13.48 20.19 -11.91
N PRO A 205 -14.23 19.08 -12.09
CA PRO A 205 -15.12 18.54 -11.05
C PRO A 205 -14.37 17.71 -10.00
N VAL A 206 -13.06 17.60 -10.09
CA VAL A 206 -12.22 16.86 -9.11
C VAL A 206 -12.35 17.49 -7.73
N LYS A 207 -12.73 16.69 -6.75
CA LYS A 207 -12.86 17.08 -5.32
C LYS A 207 -11.81 16.44 -4.43
N ILE A 208 -11.31 15.29 -4.84
CA ILE A 208 -10.35 14.49 -4.07
C ILE A 208 -9.17 14.14 -4.97
N LEU A 209 -7.97 14.44 -4.50
CA LEU A 209 -6.72 14.04 -5.11
C LEU A 209 -6.05 13.01 -4.21
N ILE A 210 -6.16 11.72 -4.56
CA ILE A 210 -5.47 10.64 -3.84
C ILE A 210 -4.07 10.50 -4.43
N VAL A 211 -3.06 10.74 -3.59
CA VAL A 211 -1.66 10.70 -4.00
C VAL A 211 -0.91 9.59 -3.29
N ALA A 212 -0.01 8.91 -4.02
CA ALA A 212 0.84 7.84 -3.52
C ALA A 212 2.05 7.61 -4.42
N GLY A 213 2.97 6.75 -3.97
CA GLY A 213 4.11 6.25 -4.76
C GLY A 213 5.40 7.05 -4.58
N GLU A 214 5.33 8.21 -3.96
CA GLU A 214 6.46 9.07 -3.60
C GLU A 214 6.06 10.03 -2.48
N PRO A 215 7.02 10.61 -1.72
CA PRO A 215 6.72 11.63 -0.72
C PRO A 215 6.09 12.87 -1.34
N GLY A 216 5.07 13.46 -0.69
CA GLY A 216 4.46 14.70 -1.19
C GLY A 216 3.13 15.05 -0.51
N GLY A 217 2.17 14.13 -0.46
CA GLY A 217 0.84 14.40 0.06
C GLY A 217 0.80 14.84 1.53
N SER A 218 1.72 14.35 2.36
CA SER A 218 1.89 14.74 3.76
C SER A 218 2.93 15.83 3.97
N ILE A 219 3.69 16.23 2.93
CA ILE A 219 4.65 17.34 3.01
C ILE A 219 3.89 18.66 2.89
N PRO A 220 3.97 19.56 3.92
CA PRO A 220 3.13 20.76 3.97
C PRO A 220 3.22 21.66 2.73
N THR A 221 4.44 21.89 2.23
CA THR A 221 4.70 22.77 1.08
C THR A 221 4.16 22.18 -0.23
N THR A 222 4.37 20.89 -0.46
CA THR A 222 3.85 20.18 -1.64
C THR A 222 2.33 20.15 -1.63
N ARG A 223 1.74 19.81 -0.48
CA ARG A 223 0.28 19.78 -0.32
C ARG A 223 -0.36 21.13 -0.58
N ALA A 224 0.15 22.19 0.05
CA ALA A 224 -0.35 23.55 -0.15
C ALA A 224 -0.28 23.97 -1.63
N ARG A 225 0.80 23.60 -2.32
CA ARG A 225 0.94 23.86 -3.76
C ARG A 225 -0.08 23.07 -4.58
N LEU A 226 -0.29 21.80 -4.29
CA LEU A 226 -1.33 20.98 -4.96
C LEU A 226 -2.71 21.61 -4.76
N GLU A 227 -3.08 21.95 -3.54
CA GLU A 227 -4.39 22.54 -3.22
C GLU A 227 -4.57 23.93 -3.84
N SER A 228 -3.48 24.69 -4.04
CA SER A 228 -3.55 25.98 -4.76
C SER A 228 -3.71 25.84 -6.26
N LEU A 229 -3.12 24.80 -6.87
CA LEU A 229 -3.16 24.56 -8.31
C LEU A 229 -4.43 23.82 -8.75
N TRP A 230 -5.05 23.06 -7.83
CA TRP A 230 -6.31 22.34 -8.03
C TRP A 230 -7.39 22.94 -7.11
N PRO A 231 -8.05 24.04 -7.51
CA PRO A 231 -8.98 24.77 -6.64
C PRO A 231 -10.11 23.89 -6.13
N GLY A 232 -10.36 23.91 -4.82
CA GLY A 232 -11.43 23.15 -4.17
C GLY A 232 -11.13 21.67 -3.95
N VAL A 233 -9.95 21.19 -4.33
CA VAL A 233 -9.55 19.81 -4.13
C VAL A 233 -9.02 19.59 -2.72
N ARG A 234 -9.39 18.46 -2.12
CA ARG A 234 -8.75 17.93 -0.92
C ARG A 234 -7.70 16.89 -1.32
N VAL A 235 -6.45 17.13 -0.96
CA VAL A 235 -5.39 16.13 -1.09
C VAL A 235 -5.58 15.06 -0.03
N PHE A 236 -5.41 13.80 -0.41
CA PHE A 236 -5.44 12.64 0.48
C PHE A 236 -4.23 11.77 0.21
N ASP A 237 -3.40 11.59 1.23
CA ASP A 237 -2.15 10.85 1.12
C ASP A 237 -2.31 9.38 1.49
N HIS A 238 -1.52 8.55 0.84
CA HIS A 238 -1.52 7.11 1.04
C HIS A 238 -0.12 6.54 0.79
N HIS A 239 0.31 5.62 1.65
CA HIS A 239 1.55 4.87 1.49
C HIS A 239 1.26 3.40 1.22
N GLY A 240 2.00 2.84 0.28
CA GLY A 240 2.02 1.42 -0.07
C GLY A 240 3.22 1.09 -0.95
N MET A 241 3.55 -0.17 -1.06
CA MET A 241 4.64 -0.68 -1.88
C MET A 241 4.27 -2.01 -2.53
N THR A 242 5.01 -2.41 -3.56
CA THR A 242 4.74 -3.69 -4.26
C THR A 242 4.84 -4.88 -3.32
N GLU A 243 5.81 -4.86 -2.42
CA GLU A 243 6.11 -5.96 -1.49
C GLU A 243 5.01 -6.17 -0.44
N THR A 244 4.38 -5.11 0.04
CA THR A 244 3.38 -5.19 1.12
C THR A 244 1.94 -4.96 0.65
N GLY A 245 1.75 -4.24 -0.46
CA GLY A 245 0.46 -3.72 -0.87
C GLY A 245 0.13 -2.36 -0.21
N PRO A 246 -1.16 -2.00 -0.07
CA PRO A 246 -1.61 -0.75 0.53
C PRO A 246 -1.45 -0.79 2.05
N VAL A 247 -0.71 0.15 2.63
CA VAL A 247 -0.30 0.13 4.05
C VAL A 247 -1.07 1.12 4.91
N THR A 248 -1.28 2.35 4.40
CA THR A 248 -1.81 3.43 5.22
C THR A 248 -3.01 4.11 4.57
N TYR A 249 -3.71 4.91 5.35
CA TYR A 249 -4.67 5.92 4.88
C TYR A 249 -4.51 7.19 5.68
N GLU A 250 -4.74 8.34 5.05
CA GLU A 250 -4.70 9.61 5.76
C GLU A 250 -5.87 9.73 6.74
N CYS A 251 -5.59 10.26 7.92
CA CYS A 251 -6.59 10.51 8.95
C CYS A 251 -7.66 11.49 8.45
N PRO A 252 -8.96 11.12 8.45
CA PRO A 252 -10.01 12.02 7.97
C PRO A 252 -10.17 13.31 8.79
N VAL A 253 -9.69 13.32 10.04
CA VAL A 253 -9.81 14.45 10.96
C VAL A 253 -8.49 15.17 11.25
N ARG A 254 -7.36 14.59 10.85
CA ARG A 254 -6.01 15.16 11.02
C ARG A 254 -5.24 15.02 9.71
N PRO A 255 -5.34 15.98 8.80
CA PRO A 255 -4.59 15.95 7.54
C PRO A 255 -3.09 15.75 7.78
N ARG A 256 -2.44 15.03 6.87
CA ARG A 256 -1.00 14.67 6.91
C ARG A 256 -0.59 13.65 7.99
N VAL A 257 -1.53 13.10 8.72
CA VAL A 257 -1.29 11.98 9.63
C VAL A 257 -1.76 10.70 8.95
N LEU A 258 -0.87 9.75 8.77
CA LEU A 258 -1.19 8.45 8.17
C LEU A 258 -1.44 7.41 9.26
N HIS A 259 -2.57 6.74 9.17
CA HIS A 259 -2.88 5.55 9.96
C HIS A 259 -2.46 4.29 9.23
N VAL A 260 -1.73 3.41 9.89
CA VAL A 260 -1.53 2.05 9.37
C VAL A 260 -2.85 1.28 9.42
N LEU A 261 -3.11 0.47 8.41
CA LEU A 261 -4.23 -0.47 8.36
C LEU A 261 -3.97 -1.62 9.34
N GLU A 262 -4.17 -1.39 10.64
CA GLU A 262 -3.82 -2.31 11.73
C GLU A 262 -4.59 -3.64 11.70
N ASN A 263 -5.70 -3.73 10.97
CA ASN A 263 -6.37 -5.01 10.71
C ASN A 263 -5.63 -5.87 9.67
N ALA A 264 -4.79 -5.24 8.87
CA ALA A 264 -4.08 -5.86 7.76
C ALA A 264 -2.58 -6.08 8.06
N TYR A 265 -2.02 -5.29 8.97
CA TYR A 265 -0.59 -5.30 9.25
C TYR A 265 -0.30 -5.30 10.74
N VAL A 266 0.76 -6.00 11.14
CA VAL A 266 1.53 -5.67 12.34
C VAL A 266 2.63 -4.71 11.91
N ALA A 267 2.66 -3.52 12.51
CA ALA A 267 3.67 -2.49 12.25
C ALA A 267 4.55 -2.29 13.48
N GLU A 268 5.85 -2.22 13.25
CA GLU A 268 6.87 -1.88 14.26
C GLU A 268 7.60 -0.62 13.78
N ILE A 269 7.99 0.24 14.70
CA ILE A 269 8.93 1.34 14.43
C ILE A 269 10.20 1.04 15.21
N ILE A 270 11.30 0.87 14.51
CA ILE A 270 12.57 0.42 15.09
C ILE A 270 13.70 1.40 14.82
N HIS A 271 14.69 1.39 15.70
CA HIS A 271 15.97 2.04 15.43
C HIS A 271 16.71 1.26 14.32
N PRO A 272 17.11 1.89 13.22
CA PRO A 272 17.62 1.18 12.03
C PRO A 272 18.90 0.38 12.29
N GLU A 273 19.77 0.80 13.22
CA GLU A 273 21.03 0.11 13.52
C GLU A 273 20.85 -1.01 14.55
N THR A 274 20.07 -0.75 15.62
CA THR A 274 19.96 -1.72 16.73
C THR A 274 18.80 -2.69 16.57
N GLY A 275 17.79 -2.36 15.75
CA GLY A 275 16.55 -3.14 15.61
C GLY A 275 15.62 -3.07 16.82
N ALA A 276 15.96 -2.26 17.84
CA ALA A 276 15.11 -2.05 19.00
C ALA A 276 13.93 -1.14 18.67
N HIS A 277 12.76 -1.38 19.28
CA HIS A 277 11.62 -0.48 19.15
C HIS A 277 11.96 0.92 19.68
N VAL A 278 11.56 1.96 18.95
CA VAL A 278 11.71 3.35 19.41
C VAL A 278 10.52 3.76 20.26
N PRO A 279 10.72 4.67 21.24
CA PRO A 279 9.63 5.27 22.01
C PRO A 279 8.62 6.01 21.13
N THR A 280 7.38 6.11 21.60
CA THR A 280 6.33 6.86 20.90
C THR A 280 6.74 8.33 20.73
N GLY A 281 6.65 8.82 19.51
CA GLY A 281 7.02 10.20 19.13
C GLY A 281 8.42 10.32 18.57
N GLU A 282 9.23 9.28 18.62
CA GLU A 282 10.54 9.24 17.98
C GLU A 282 10.46 8.70 16.54
N THR A 283 11.45 9.09 15.73
CA THR A 283 11.59 8.63 14.35
C THR A 283 12.34 7.30 14.32
N GLY A 284 11.87 6.37 13.50
CA GLY A 284 12.53 5.09 13.27
C GLY A 284 12.13 4.50 11.93
N GLU A 285 12.69 3.36 11.59
CA GLU A 285 12.37 2.59 10.38
C GLU A 285 11.06 1.83 10.56
N LEU A 286 10.20 1.90 9.57
CA LEU A 286 8.95 1.12 9.53
C LEU A 286 9.23 -0.34 9.18
N VAL A 287 8.73 -1.25 10.01
CA VAL A 287 8.77 -2.70 9.77
C VAL A 287 7.35 -3.23 9.69
N LEU A 288 7.06 -4.07 8.70
CA LEU A 288 5.71 -4.54 8.42
C LEU A 288 5.63 -6.08 8.37
N SER A 289 4.53 -6.60 8.93
CA SER A 289 4.11 -7.99 8.69
C SER A 289 2.72 -7.98 8.07
N THR A 290 2.57 -8.65 6.91
CA THR A 290 1.30 -8.74 6.18
C THR A 290 0.44 -9.87 6.76
N LEU A 291 -0.76 -9.58 7.25
CA LEU A 291 -1.58 -10.58 7.96
C LEU A 291 -2.48 -11.42 7.04
N GLY A 292 -2.70 -10.99 5.80
CA GLY A 292 -3.61 -11.71 4.88
C GLY A 292 -3.06 -11.94 3.47
N ARG A 293 -1.83 -11.51 3.16
CA ARG A 293 -1.18 -11.78 1.88
C ARG A 293 -0.49 -13.15 1.93
N LEU A 294 -1.29 -14.23 1.98
CA LEU A 294 -0.80 -15.58 2.26
C LEU A 294 0.08 -16.15 1.15
N GLY A 295 -0.12 -15.76 -0.10
CA GLY A 295 0.60 -16.31 -1.24
C GLY A 295 2.09 -16.01 -1.19
N SER A 296 2.44 -14.75 -1.02
CA SER A 296 3.81 -14.25 -0.89
C SER A 296 3.87 -13.29 0.31
N PRO A 297 3.87 -13.82 1.53
CA PRO A 297 3.78 -13.03 2.75
C PRO A 297 5.09 -12.33 3.08
N LEU A 298 4.98 -11.32 3.94
CA LEU A 298 6.14 -10.69 4.58
C LEU A 298 5.96 -10.70 6.10
N LEU A 299 6.98 -11.13 6.81
CA LEU A 299 7.05 -11.11 8.26
C LEU A 299 8.25 -10.27 8.70
N ARG A 300 8.00 -9.28 9.55
CA ARG A 300 8.99 -8.33 10.06
C ARG A 300 9.88 -7.74 8.95
N TYR A 301 9.23 -7.32 7.86
CA TYR A 301 9.94 -6.78 6.70
C TYR A 301 10.38 -5.35 6.97
N ARG A 302 11.69 -5.12 6.87
CA ARG A 302 12.32 -3.81 6.97
C ARG A 302 12.07 -3.07 5.65
N THR A 303 11.28 -2.01 5.70
CA THR A 303 10.85 -1.29 4.48
C THR A 303 11.94 -0.36 3.95
N GLY A 304 12.77 0.17 4.84
CA GLY A 304 13.73 1.24 4.56
C GLY A 304 13.11 2.64 4.57
N ASP A 305 11.82 2.76 4.94
CA ASP A 305 11.09 4.03 5.07
C ASP A 305 11.12 4.55 6.50
#